data_550a369cbc71c4a8c423c67029c2b2fa
#
_entry.id   550a369cbc71c4a8c423c67029c2b2fa
#
_cell.length_a   1.000
_cell.length_b   1.000
_cell.length_c   1.000
_cell.angle_alpha   90.00
_cell.angle_beta   90.00
_cell.angle_gamma   90.00
#
_symmetry.space_group_name_H-M   'P 1'
#
loop_
_entity.id
_entity.type
_entity.pdbx_description
1 polymer ?
#
loop_
_entity_poly.entity_id
_entity_poly.type
_entity_poly.pdbx_seq_one_letter_code
_entity_poly.pdbx_strand_id
1 'polypeptide(L)'
;MLTSTVLTLYASPDAPAAPAVGRAAHAWFLSQIARHDPKLAATQHEPNHERPFTVSDLWRQRAPAEDAPAGHWYGLRLTTYEPQLSRLMSECLLPALPAGVTLGPLTLRLVDVARTAQQHPWAGDASFAGLVQTHTLVERAARSITLRFNSPTVFHSQGLFVPLPLPRLVFEGLLRRWNATAPITLPDELLRF
;
A
#
# COMPACT_ATOMS: atom_id res chain seq x y z
N MET A 1 7.92 11.15 -7.20
CA MET A 1 8.57 10.06 -6.45
C MET A 1 7.47 9.13 -5.97
N LEU A 2 7.69 7.85 -6.06
CA LEU A 2 6.84 6.80 -5.54
C LEU A 2 7.55 6.23 -4.32
N THR A 3 6.84 6.02 -3.23
CA THR A 3 7.45 5.52 -1.99
C THR A 3 6.64 4.35 -1.46
N SER A 4 7.32 3.29 -1.10
CA SER A 4 6.74 2.13 -0.44
C SER A 4 7.49 1.84 0.85
N THR A 5 6.76 1.72 1.95
CA THR A 5 7.30 1.47 3.28
C THR A 5 6.58 0.29 3.91
N VAL A 6 7.32 -0.54 4.61
CA VAL A 6 6.77 -1.68 5.36
C VAL A 6 7.01 -1.47 6.85
N LEU A 7 5.94 -1.44 7.61
CA LEU A 7 5.97 -1.39 9.07
C LEU A 7 5.95 -2.82 9.61
N THR A 8 6.88 -3.12 10.52
CA THR A 8 6.86 -4.35 11.31
C THR A 8 6.18 -4.06 12.64
N LEU A 9 5.09 -4.76 12.89
CA LEU A 9 4.21 -4.57 14.03
C LEU A 9 4.16 -5.84 14.88
N TYR A 10 4.13 -5.65 16.20
CA TYR A 10 4.07 -6.73 17.17
C TYR A 10 2.82 -6.64 18.03
N ALA A 11 2.19 -7.78 18.26
CA ALA A 11 1.14 -7.96 19.25
C ALA A 11 1.54 -9.04 20.26
N SER A 12 1.13 -8.90 21.53
CA SER A 12 1.37 -9.90 22.56
C SER A 12 0.70 -11.23 22.21
N PRO A 13 1.15 -12.37 22.81
CA PRO A 13 0.52 -13.66 22.59
C PRO A 13 -0.97 -13.70 22.91
N ASP A 14 -1.39 -12.90 23.89
CA ASP A 14 -2.78 -12.84 24.38
C ASP A 14 -3.65 -11.89 23.53
N ALA A 15 -3.08 -11.23 22.52
CA ALA A 15 -3.84 -10.35 21.64
C ALA A 15 -4.88 -11.17 20.85
N PRO A 16 -6.08 -10.62 20.62
CA PRO A 16 -7.07 -11.30 19.81
C PRO A 16 -6.53 -11.58 18.41
N ALA A 17 -7.01 -12.67 17.81
CA ALA A 17 -6.68 -12.96 16.41
C ALA A 17 -6.99 -11.76 15.54
N ALA A 18 -6.04 -11.38 14.67
CA ALA A 18 -6.23 -10.23 13.80
C ALA A 18 -7.39 -10.47 12.83
N PRO A 19 -8.51 -9.76 12.95
CA PRO A 19 -9.52 -9.74 11.91
C PRO A 19 -8.97 -9.00 10.68
N ALA A 20 -9.72 -8.98 9.57
CA ALA A 20 -9.41 -8.10 8.46
C ALA A 20 -9.52 -6.63 8.93
N VAL A 21 -8.39 -5.95 9.02
CA VAL A 21 -8.31 -4.57 9.55
C VAL A 21 -8.00 -3.53 8.48
N GLY A 22 -8.06 -3.89 7.20
CA GLY A 22 -7.69 -2.99 6.10
C GLY A 22 -8.40 -1.64 6.15
N ARG A 23 -9.69 -1.59 6.52
CA ARG A 23 -10.41 -0.32 6.71
C ARG A 23 -9.87 0.50 7.88
N ALA A 24 -9.54 -0.15 8.99
CA ALA A 24 -8.96 0.52 10.15
C ALA A 24 -7.54 1.01 9.86
N ALA A 25 -6.73 0.22 9.14
CA ALA A 25 -5.40 0.60 8.69
C ALA A 25 -5.45 1.82 7.75
N HIS A 26 -6.39 1.83 6.81
CA HIS A 26 -6.61 2.96 5.92
C HIS A 26 -7.02 4.23 6.70
N ALA A 27 -7.98 4.11 7.62
CA ALA A 27 -8.42 5.24 8.47
C ALA A 27 -7.27 5.73 9.37
N TRP A 28 -6.49 4.83 9.93
CA TRP A 28 -5.31 5.17 10.71
C TRP A 28 -4.29 5.95 9.87
N PHE A 29 -3.99 5.52 8.64
CA PHE A 29 -3.06 6.24 7.78
C PHE A 29 -3.56 7.65 7.43
N LEU A 30 -4.84 7.79 7.11
CA LEU A 30 -5.45 9.11 6.89
C LEU A 30 -5.36 10.00 8.14
N SER A 31 -5.50 9.43 9.34
CA SER A 31 -5.34 10.19 10.57
C SER A 31 -3.89 10.67 10.77
N GLN A 32 -2.89 9.90 10.32
CA GLN A 32 -1.49 10.34 10.34
C GLN A 32 -1.29 11.50 9.35
N ILE A 33 -1.85 11.43 8.14
CA ILE A 33 -1.81 12.56 7.19
C ILE A 33 -2.45 13.80 7.81
N ALA A 34 -3.64 13.67 8.41
CA ALA A 34 -4.38 14.78 8.98
C ALA A 34 -3.65 15.50 10.14
N ARG A 35 -2.80 14.80 10.87
CA ARG A 35 -1.97 15.39 11.95
C ARG A 35 -0.93 16.37 11.43
N HIS A 36 -0.44 16.16 10.22
CA HIS A 36 0.63 16.97 9.60
C HIS A 36 0.11 17.92 8.52
N ASP A 37 -0.88 17.47 7.74
CA ASP A 37 -1.54 18.26 6.71
C ASP A 37 -3.04 17.98 6.66
N PRO A 38 -3.85 18.71 7.46
CA PRO A 38 -5.30 18.54 7.47
C PRO A 38 -5.97 18.84 6.12
N LYS A 39 -5.40 19.76 5.31
CA LYS A 39 -5.94 20.10 4.00
C LYS A 39 -5.74 18.96 3.02
N LEU A 40 -4.53 18.40 2.97
CA LEU A 40 -4.25 17.24 2.14
C LEU A 40 -5.11 16.04 2.54
N ALA A 41 -5.31 15.81 3.85
CA ALA A 41 -6.20 14.76 4.33
C ALA A 41 -7.65 14.96 3.89
N ALA A 42 -8.16 16.20 3.93
CA ALA A 42 -9.52 16.53 3.48
C ALA A 42 -9.72 16.22 1.99
N THR A 43 -8.75 16.55 1.13
CA THR A 43 -8.78 16.24 -0.30
C THR A 43 -8.90 14.72 -0.55
N GLN A 44 -8.28 13.88 0.31
CA GLN A 44 -8.39 12.43 0.18
C GLN A 44 -9.79 11.89 0.50
N HIS A 45 -10.67 12.67 1.08
CA HIS A 45 -12.05 12.31 1.38
C HIS A 45 -13.05 12.77 0.30
N GLU A 46 -12.61 13.54 -0.68
CA GLU A 46 -13.49 14.03 -1.75
C GLU A 46 -14.08 12.87 -2.55
N PRO A 47 -15.37 12.94 -2.92
CA PRO A 47 -16.02 11.96 -3.77
C PRO A 47 -15.29 11.86 -5.12
N ASN A 48 -15.14 10.64 -5.63
CA ASN A 48 -14.50 10.34 -6.92
C ASN A 48 -13.02 10.76 -7.04
N HIS A 49 -12.38 11.13 -5.94
CA HIS A 49 -10.95 11.39 -5.93
C HIS A 49 -10.17 10.07 -5.94
N GLU A 50 -9.31 9.87 -6.93
CA GLU A 50 -8.38 8.74 -6.95
C GLU A 50 -7.30 8.96 -5.89
N ARG A 51 -7.36 8.18 -4.82
CA ARG A 51 -6.41 8.32 -3.70
C ARG A 51 -5.02 7.89 -4.13
N PRO A 52 -4.02 8.78 -4.05
CA PRO A 52 -2.66 8.52 -4.53
C PRO A 52 -1.84 7.70 -3.52
N PHE A 53 -2.47 6.77 -2.84
CA PHE A 53 -1.83 5.88 -1.89
C PHE A 53 -2.56 4.54 -1.78
N THR A 54 -1.86 3.55 -1.24
CA THR A 54 -2.46 2.29 -0.80
C THR A 54 -2.00 1.95 0.61
N VAL A 55 -2.88 1.31 1.36
CA VAL A 55 -2.60 0.70 2.65
C VAL A 55 -2.99 -0.76 2.54
N SER A 56 -2.08 -1.68 2.84
CA SER A 56 -2.41 -3.10 2.84
C SER A 56 -3.28 -3.48 4.04
N ASP A 57 -3.85 -4.65 4.03
CA ASP A 57 -4.26 -5.32 5.27
C ASP A 57 -3.02 -5.81 6.03
N LEU A 58 -3.18 -6.23 7.27
CA LEU A 58 -2.13 -6.90 8.00
C LEU A 58 -1.88 -8.28 7.41
N TRP A 59 -0.61 -8.64 7.23
CA TRP A 59 -0.23 -10.01 6.95
C TRP A 59 0.70 -10.54 8.02
N ARG A 60 0.61 -11.83 8.31
CA ARG A 60 1.52 -12.48 9.25
C ARG A 60 2.95 -12.49 8.72
N GLN A 61 3.88 -12.14 9.59
CA GLN A 61 5.32 -12.25 9.36
C GLN A 61 5.94 -13.25 10.32
N ARG A 62 7.14 -13.68 10.03
CA ARG A 62 8.00 -14.34 11.00
C ARG A 62 8.58 -13.30 11.96
N ALA A 63 8.93 -13.74 13.17
CA ALA A 63 9.72 -12.93 14.08
C ALA A 63 11.01 -12.46 13.39
N PRO A 64 11.45 -11.22 13.59
CA PRO A 64 12.63 -10.67 12.92
C PRO A 64 13.94 -11.31 13.38
N ALA A 65 13.96 -11.92 14.56
CA ALA A 65 15.12 -12.61 15.13
C ALA A 65 14.67 -13.81 15.98
N GLU A 66 15.57 -14.76 16.23
CA GLU A 66 15.27 -15.95 17.03
C GLU A 66 14.98 -15.63 18.51
N ASP A 67 15.59 -14.57 19.04
CA ASP A 67 15.37 -14.06 20.39
C ASP A 67 14.24 -13.04 20.50
N ALA A 68 13.49 -12.81 19.41
CA ALA A 68 12.37 -11.93 19.44
C ALA A 68 11.27 -12.42 20.39
N PRO A 69 10.55 -11.51 21.08
CA PRO A 69 9.54 -11.91 22.06
C PRO A 69 8.46 -12.79 21.42
N ALA A 70 8.00 -13.78 22.17
CA ALA A 70 6.86 -14.61 21.76
C ALA A 70 5.64 -13.74 21.53
N GLY A 71 4.90 -14.00 20.46
CA GLY A 71 3.72 -13.22 20.10
C GLY A 71 3.42 -13.26 18.59
N HIS A 72 2.67 -12.29 18.16
CA HIS A 72 2.22 -12.19 16.77
C HIS A 72 2.90 -11.05 16.03
N TRP A 73 3.55 -11.38 14.94
CA TRP A 73 4.26 -10.43 14.11
C TRP A 73 3.48 -10.17 12.83
N TYR A 74 3.35 -8.89 12.49
CA TYR A 74 2.58 -8.45 11.32
C TYR A 74 3.36 -7.46 10.50
N GLY A 75 3.12 -7.50 9.20
CA GLY A 75 3.51 -6.45 8.28
C GLY A 75 2.31 -5.56 7.92
N LEU A 76 2.57 -4.28 7.72
CA LEU A 76 1.65 -3.31 7.15
C LEU A 76 2.40 -2.49 6.11
N ARG A 77 1.94 -2.49 4.86
CA ARG A 77 2.57 -1.73 3.78
C ARG A 77 1.81 -0.45 3.50
N LEU A 78 2.54 0.64 3.45
CA LEU A 78 2.08 1.95 3.03
C LEU A 78 2.77 2.29 1.70
N THR A 79 2.00 2.68 0.70
CA THR A 79 2.56 3.11 -0.60
C THR A 79 1.93 4.41 -1.01
N THR A 80 2.75 5.37 -1.42
CA THR A 80 2.31 6.65 -1.97
C THR A 80 2.88 6.84 -3.38
N TYR A 81 2.09 7.43 -4.28
CA TYR A 81 2.47 7.62 -5.68
C TYR A 81 2.12 9.02 -6.22
N GLU A 82 1.97 9.98 -5.33
CA GLU A 82 1.86 11.40 -5.61
C GLU A 82 3.02 12.13 -4.91
N PRO A 83 3.74 13.06 -5.58
CA PRO A 83 4.97 13.64 -5.05
C PRO A 83 4.82 14.36 -3.70
N GLN A 84 3.72 15.10 -3.50
CA GLN A 84 3.48 15.84 -2.26
C GLN A 84 3.27 14.87 -1.10
N LEU A 85 2.41 13.86 -1.29
CA LEU A 85 2.12 12.85 -0.26
C LEU A 85 3.33 11.98 0.04
N SER A 86 4.13 11.61 -0.98
CA SER A 86 5.37 10.84 -0.80
C SER A 86 6.40 11.62 0.00
N ARG A 87 6.51 12.93 -0.24
CA ARG A 87 7.38 13.80 0.55
C ARG A 87 6.89 13.90 1.99
N LEU A 88 5.60 14.21 2.19
CA LEU A 88 4.99 14.25 3.52
C LEU A 88 5.23 12.94 4.28
N MET A 89 5.03 11.79 3.62
CA MET A 89 5.26 10.48 4.22
C MET A 89 6.72 10.34 4.67
N SER A 90 7.68 10.62 3.81
CA SER A 90 9.11 10.40 4.08
C SER A 90 9.69 11.38 5.11
N GLU A 91 9.29 12.64 5.05
CA GLU A 91 9.89 13.73 5.84
C GLU A 91 9.18 13.98 7.18
N CYS A 92 7.85 13.73 7.24
CA CYS A 92 7.04 14.07 8.40
C CYS A 92 6.42 12.84 9.07
N LEU A 93 5.71 11.99 8.30
CA LEU A 93 4.93 10.89 8.89
C LEU A 93 5.83 9.81 9.47
N LEU A 94 6.77 9.27 8.68
CA LEU A 94 7.60 8.15 9.11
C LEU A 94 8.48 8.49 10.32
N PRO A 95 9.13 9.68 10.42
CA PRO A 95 9.87 10.07 11.62
C PRO A 95 9.02 10.27 12.87
N ALA A 96 7.73 10.60 12.70
CA ALA A 96 6.80 10.92 13.78
C ALA A 96 5.79 9.80 14.07
N LEU A 97 6.00 8.60 13.52
CA LEU A 97 5.10 7.48 13.78
C LEU A 97 5.04 7.14 15.27
N PRO A 98 3.84 6.94 15.82
CA PRO A 98 3.71 6.55 17.22
C PRO A 98 4.24 5.13 17.44
N ALA A 99 4.83 4.87 18.60
CA ALA A 99 5.26 3.54 19.00
C ALA A 99 4.10 2.52 19.08
N GLY A 100 2.88 3.01 19.30
CA GLY A 100 1.65 2.21 19.32
C GLY A 100 0.76 2.50 18.12
N VAL A 101 0.27 1.46 17.48
CA VAL A 101 -0.65 1.50 16.34
C VAL A 101 -1.92 0.75 16.71
N THR A 102 -3.05 1.45 16.75
CA THR A 102 -4.36 0.82 17.03
C THR A 102 -5.15 0.70 15.74
N LEU A 103 -5.49 -0.55 15.38
CA LEU A 103 -6.24 -0.90 14.18
C LEU A 103 -7.50 -1.67 14.58
N GLY A 104 -8.61 -0.98 14.74
CA GLY A 104 -9.83 -1.57 15.26
C GLY A 104 -9.63 -2.13 16.67
N PRO A 105 -9.86 -3.42 16.92
CA PRO A 105 -9.66 -4.03 18.23
C PRO A 105 -8.20 -4.35 18.58
N LEU A 106 -7.27 -4.17 17.64
CA LEU A 106 -5.87 -4.52 17.82
C LEU A 106 -5.06 -3.31 18.24
N THR A 107 -4.32 -3.46 19.34
CA THR A 107 -3.23 -2.54 19.70
C THR A 107 -1.90 -3.24 19.42
N LEU A 108 -1.11 -2.62 18.58
CA LEU A 108 0.15 -3.15 18.05
C LEU A 108 1.29 -2.21 18.41
N ARG A 109 2.45 -2.78 18.69
CA ARG A 109 3.68 -1.99 18.88
C ARG A 109 4.42 -1.91 17.54
N LEU A 110 4.78 -0.70 17.12
CA LEU A 110 5.68 -0.49 16.00
C LEU A 110 7.10 -0.89 16.42
N VAL A 111 7.69 -1.81 15.67
CA VAL A 111 9.02 -2.35 15.97
C VAL A 111 10.05 -1.86 14.98
N ASP A 112 9.69 -1.83 13.69
CA ASP A 112 10.62 -1.44 12.64
C ASP A 112 9.88 -0.79 11.46
N VAL A 113 10.61 0.02 10.68
CA VAL A 113 10.15 0.74 9.50
C VAL A 113 11.13 0.51 8.36
N ALA A 114 10.85 -0.46 7.53
CA ALA A 114 11.65 -0.74 6.33
C ALA A 114 11.30 0.27 5.22
N ARG A 115 12.34 0.97 4.72
CA ARG A 115 12.24 2.00 3.68
C ARG A 115 12.99 1.64 2.40
N THR A 116 13.80 0.59 2.43
CA THR A 116 14.64 0.18 1.29
C THR A 116 14.44 -1.29 0.97
N ALA A 117 14.74 -1.68 -0.27
CA ALA A 117 14.66 -3.06 -0.72
C ALA A 117 15.60 -4.01 0.05
N GLN A 118 16.68 -3.50 0.62
CA GLN A 118 17.59 -4.27 1.48
C GLN A 118 16.95 -4.63 2.82
N GLN A 119 16.10 -3.75 3.35
CA GLN A 119 15.39 -3.98 4.61
C GLN A 119 14.16 -4.89 4.41
N HIS A 120 13.43 -4.68 3.31
CA HIS A 120 12.26 -5.49 2.96
C HIS A 120 11.99 -5.44 1.45
N PRO A 121 11.74 -6.58 0.77
CA PRO A 121 11.59 -6.62 -0.70
C PRO A 121 10.42 -5.79 -1.25
N TRP A 122 9.50 -5.37 -0.40
CA TRP A 122 8.35 -4.51 -0.77
C TRP A 122 8.53 -3.04 -0.36
N ALA A 123 9.67 -2.67 0.18
CA ALA A 123 10.00 -1.30 0.53
C ALA A 123 10.98 -0.70 -0.48
N GLY A 124 10.90 0.61 -0.67
CA GLY A 124 11.80 1.35 -1.56
C GLY A 124 11.12 2.53 -2.23
N ASP A 125 11.94 3.30 -2.90
CA ASP A 125 11.54 4.46 -3.68
C ASP A 125 11.73 4.19 -5.18
N ALA A 126 10.86 4.78 -5.99
CA ALA A 126 10.95 4.73 -7.44
C ALA A 126 10.48 6.04 -8.08
N SER A 127 10.77 6.22 -9.35
CA SER A 127 10.15 7.24 -10.17
C SER A 127 9.29 6.60 -11.26
N PHE A 128 8.26 7.30 -11.73
CA PHE A 128 7.47 6.82 -12.87
C PHE A 128 8.35 6.57 -14.11
N ALA A 129 9.28 7.49 -14.40
CA ALA A 129 10.22 7.33 -15.51
C ALA A 129 11.11 6.09 -15.32
N GLY A 130 11.63 5.85 -14.12
CA GLY A 130 12.41 4.66 -13.80
C GLY A 130 11.62 3.37 -13.97
N LEU A 131 10.36 3.34 -13.53
CA LEU A 131 9.49 2.18 -13.74
C LEU A 131 9.26 1.91 -15.23
N VAL A 132 8.94 2.95 -16.02
CA VAL A 132 8.79 2.81 -17.47
C VAL A 132 10.07 2.29 -18.08
N GLN A 133 11.21 2.91 -17.77
CA GLN A 133 12.50 2.48 -18.30
C GLN A 133 12.82 1.02 -17.96
N THR A 134 12.60 0.61 -16.73
CA THR A 134 12.92 -0.75 -16.25
C THR A 134 12.00 -1.81 -16.85
N HIS A 135 10.72 -1.48 -17.10
CA HIS A 135 9.72 -2.48 -17.45
C HIS A 135 9.24 -2.42 -18.90
N THR A 136 9.48 -1.34 -19.64
CA THR A 136 9.06 -1.22 -21.04
C THR A 136 10.22 -1.26 -22.04
N LEU A 137 11.44 -0.90 -21.63
CA LEU A 137 12.63 -0.95 -22.48
C LEU A 137 13.39 -2.26 -22.33
N VAL A 138 12.69 -3.35 -22.09
CA VAL A 138 13.28 -4.69 -21.99
C VAL A 138 13.20 -5.42 -23.33
N GLU A 139 14.22 -6.20 -23.67
CA GLU A 139 14.29 -6.98 -24.94
C GLU A 139 13.13 -7.99 -25.07
N ARG A 140 12.59 -8.47 -23.95
CA ARG A 140 11.47 -9.41 -23.92
C ARG A 140 10.44 -9.00 -22.86
N ALA A 141 9.24 -8.69 -23.30
CA ALA A 141 8.10 -8.54 -22.42
C ALA A 141 7.73 -9.90 -21.76
N ALA A 142 7.39 -9.85 -20.48
CA ALA A 142 6.86 -11.03 -19.78
C ALA A 142 5.55 -11.47 -20.44
N ARG A 143 5.43 -12.76 -20.80
CA ARG A 143 4.21 -13.33 -21.39
C ARG A 143 3.17 -13.75 -20.35
N SER A 144 3.56 -13.80 -19.10
CA SER A 144 2.68 -14.18 -17.99
C SER A 144 3.00 -13.33 -16.76
N ILE A 145 1.99 -13.06 -15.98
CA ILE A 145 2.11 -12.38 -14.69
C ILE A 145 1.34 -13.17 -13.64
N THR A 146 1.92 -13.32 -12.45
CA THR A 146 1.25 -13.91 -11.30
C THR A 146 0.78 -12.82 -10.37
N LEU A 147 -0.52 -12.77 -10.12
CA LEU A 147 -1.13 -11.84 -9.15
C LEU A 147 -1.46 -12.60 -7.88
N ARG A 148 -1.01 -12.08 -6.74
CA ARG A 148 -1.38 -12.58 -5.43
C ARG A 148 -2.29 -11.57 -4.74
N PHE A 149 -3.50 -11.98 -4.42
CA PHE A 149 -4.44 -11.21 -3.61
C PHE A 149 -4.23 -11.58 -2.13
N ASN A 150 -3.67 -10.67 -1.35
CA ASN A 150 -3.33 -10.91 0.07
C ASN A 150 -4.48 -10.56 1.02
N SER A 151 -5.58 -10.04 0.49
CA SER A 151 -6.81 -9.73 1.23
C SER A 151 -8.03 -10.07 0.37
N PRO A 152 -9.22 -10.25 0.96
CA PRO A 152 -10.46 -10.34 0.20
C PRO A 152 -10.59 -9.14 -0.74
N THR A 153 -10.69 -9.41 -2.03
CA THR A 153 -10.69 -8.38 -3.07
C THR A 153 -11.99 -8.46 -3.86
N VAL A 154 -12.61 -7.31 -4.08
CA VAL A 154 -13.84 -7.16 -4.86
C VAL A 154 -13.61 -6.04 -5.86
N PHE A 155 -14.04 -6.27 -7.09
CA PHE A 155 -14.03 -5.27 -8.16
C PHE A 155 -15.40 -4.64 -8.29
N HIS A 156 -15.46 -3.33 -8.44
CA HIS A 156 -16.70 -2.61 -8.69
C HIS A 156 -16.83 -2.37 -10.20
N SER A 157 -17.87 -2.90 -10.81
CA SER A 157 -18.15 -2.73 -12.23
C SER A 157 -19.65 -2.59 -12.47
N GLN A 158 -20.05 -1.56 -13.20
CA GLN A 158 -21.45 -1.30 -13.59
C GLN A 158 -22.43 -1.32 -12.38
N GLY A 159 -22.01 -0.78 -11.24
CA GLY A 159 -22.83 -0.77 -10.02
C GLY A 159 -22.84 -2.09 -9.23
N LEU A 160 -22.13 -3.13 -9.70
CA LEU A 160 -22.08 -4.45 -9.08
C LEU A 160 -20.73 -4.71 -8.42
N PHE A 161 -20.75 -5.52 -7.36
CA PHE A 161 -19.55 -6.07 -6.74
C PHE A 161 -19.20 -7.42 -7.34
N VAL A 162 -18.07 -7.49 -8.04
CA VAL A 162 -17.58 -8.70 -8.71
C VAL A 162 -16.41 -9.28 -7.92
N PRO A 163 -16.57 -10.44 -7.24
CA PRO A 163 -15.51 -11.05 -6.44
C PRO A 163 -14.49 -11.85 -7.27
N LEU A 164 -14.61 -11.83 -8.59
CA LEU A 164 -13.74 -12.55 -9.51
C LEU A 164 -12.67 -11.62 -10.09
N PRO A 165 -11.39 -12.00 -10.09
CA PRO A 165 -10.32 -11.24 -10.68
C PRO A 165 -10.26 -11.40 -12.19
N LEU A 166 -11.30 -10.93 -12.87
CA LEU A 166 -11.33 -10.93 -14.33
C LEU A 166 -10.18 -10.04 -14.85
N PRO A 167 -9.34 -10.51 -15.79
CA PRO A 167 -8.19 -9.76 -16.29
C PRO A 167 -8.54 -8.33 -16.65
N ARG A 168 -9.62 -8.13 -17.38
CA ARG A 168 -10.11 -6.81 -17.77
C ARG A 168 -10.31 -5.89 -16.55
N LEU A 169 -11.05 -6.34 -15.53
CA LEU A 169 -11.34 -5.51 -14.33
C LEU A 169 -10.09 -5.15 -13.56
N VAL A 170 -9.15 -6.11 -13.44
CA VAL A 170 -7.89 -5.88 -12.76
C VAL A 170 -7.06 -4.84 -13.50
N PHE A 171 -6.82 -5.06 -14.78
CA PHE A 171 -5.88 -4.22 -15.54
C PHE A 171 -6.48 -2.87 -15.93
N GLU A 172 -7.79 -2.76 -16.22
CA GLU A 172 -8.44 -1.45 -16.40
C GLU A 172 -8.36 -0.61 -15.12
N GLY A 173 -8.54 -1.23 -13.95
CA GLY A 173 -8.39 -0.54 -12.67
C GLY A 173 -6.95 -0.03 -12.43
N LEU A 174 -5.95 -0.83 -12.78
CA LEU A 174 -4.54 -0.44 -12.67
C LEU A 174 -4.17 0.66 -13.67
N LEU A 175 -4.61 0.55 -14.93
CA LEU A 175 -4.36 1.55 -15.97
C LEU A 175 -5.00 2.89 -15.62
N ARG A 176 -6.26 2.88 -15.19
CA ARG A 176 -6.94 4.10 -14.76
C ARG A 176 -6.17 4.81 -13.63
N ARG A 177 -5.71 4.05 -12.62
CA ARG A 177 -4.93 4.60 -11.52
C ARG A 177 -3.57 5.13 -11.97
N TRP A 178 -2.90 4.43 -12.87
CA TRP A 178 -1.67 4.91 -13.49
C TRP A 178 -1.92 6.26 -14.19
N ASN A 179 -2.91 6.32 -15.09
CA ASN A 179 -3.21 7.51 -15.88
C ASN A 179 -3.69 8.70 -15.04
N ALA A 180 -4.27 8.43 -13.86
CA ALA A 180 -4.67 9.48 -12.92
C ALA A 180 -3.49 10.09 -12.13
N THR A 181 -2.35 9.41 -12.03
CA THR A 181 -1.26 9.80 -11.12
C THR A 181 0.09 9.96 -11.80
N ALA A 182 0.34 9.23 -12.88
CA ALA A 182 1.60 9.27 -13.60
C ALA A 182 1.67 10.46 -14.58
N PRO A 183 2.85 11.07 -14.77
CA PRO A 183 3.05 12.10 -15.78
C PRO A 183 3.08 11.55 -17.21
N ILE A 184 3.11 10.21 -17.36
CA ILE A 184 3.15 9.50 -18.63
C ILE A 184 1.85 8.71 -18.75
N THR A 185 1.00 9.07 -19.70
CA THR A 185 -0.26 8.37 -19.97
C THR A 185 0.01 7.13 -20.82
N LEU A 186 -0.61 6.02 -20.45
CA LEU A 186 -0.62 4.78 -21.21
C LEU A 186 -1.95 4.66 -21.97
N PRO A 187 -1.92 4.23 -23.25
CA PRO A 187 -3.12 4.11 -24.06
C PRO A 187 -3.98 2.91 -23.63
N ASP A 188 -5.31 3.04 -23.77
CA ASP A 188 -6.27 1.97 -23.43
C ASP A 188 -6.12 0.74 -24.32
N GLU A 189 -5.55 0.91 -25.52
CA GLU A 189 -5.26 -0.17 -26.47
C GLU A 189 -4.30 -1.23 -25.91
N LEU A 190 -3.56 -0.92 -24.87
CA LEU A 190 -2.72 -1.91 -24.16
C LEU A 190 -3.54 -3.03 -23.52
N LEU A 191 -4.85 -2.81 -23.30
CA LEU A 191 -5.76 -3.76 -22.67
C LEU A 191 -6.62 -4.53 -23.68
N ARG A 192 -6.12 -4.76 -24.87
CA ARG A 192 -6.78 -5.66 -25.83
C ARG A 192 -6.51 -7.10 -25.43
N PHE A 193 -7.53 -7.75 -24.86
CA PHE A 193 -7.56 -9.17 -24.52
C PHE A 193 -8.27 -9.98 -25.61
#